data_702ca7f70d24c7f9ad5cf4ea61b641a9
#
_entry.id   702ca7f70d24c7f9ad5cf4ea61b641a9
#
_cell.length_a   1.000
_cell.length_b   1.000
_cell.length_c   1.000
_cell.angle_alpha   90.00
_cell.angle_beta   90.00
_cell.angle_gamma   90.00
#
_symmetry.space_group_name_H-M   'P 1'
#
loop_
_entity.id
_entity.type
_entity.pdbx_description
1 polymer ?
#
loop_
_entity_poly.entity_id
_entity_poly.type
_entity_poly.pdbx_seq_one_letter_code
_entity_poly.pdbx_strand_id
1 'polypeptide(L)'
;MNEENGGAGGKAYFEDTKKNNLKHIAALESDAGGFSPRGIAIDTTMGAYKKVLSWKPLLDPYFVQYIKIGGHGADIGYLADIGVPLMGFEPDGQKYFDYHHTADDTFDKINKRELELSAGVIGSLIYLIDTKGW
;
A
#
# COMPACT_ATOMS: atom_id res chain seq x y z
N MET A 1 -6.10 11.88 3.81
CA MET A 1 -5.38 12.46 4.97
C MET A 1 -4.75 13.84 4.69
N ASN A 2 -5.11 14.50 3.65
CA ASN A 2 -4.59 15.81 3.26
C ASN A 2 -3.08 15.79 2.89
N GLU A 3 -2.65 14.71 2.27
CA GLU A 3 -1.25 14.49 1.87
C GLU A 3 -0.80 15.61 0.92
N GLU A 4 -1.58 15.90 -0.11
CA GLU A 4 -1.36 16.91 -1.14
C GLU A 4 -1.17 18.34 -0.58
N ASN A 5 -1.57 18.59 0.66
CA ASN A 5 -1.45 19.87 1.34
C ASN A 5 -0.51 19.81 2.56
N GLY A 6 0.58 19.03 2.47
CA GLY A 6 1.65 18.99 3.46
C GLY A 6 1.55 17.89 4.51
N GLY A 7 0.75 16.84 4.26
CA GLY A 7 0.76 15.62 5.08
C GLY A 7 0.32 15.79 6.53
N ALA A 8 -0.45 16.84 6.84
CA ALA A 8 -0.82 17.18 8.23
C ALA A 8 -1.59 16.03 8.92
N GLY A 9 -2.40 15.28 8.17
CA GLY A 9 -3.15 14.14 8.69
C GLY A 9 -2.25 12.97 9.08
N GLY A 10 -1.31 12.57 8.22
CA GLY A 10 -0.33 11.52 8.51
C GLY A 10 0.51 11.86 9.74
N LYS A 11 0.99 13.09 9.82
CA LYS A 11 1.74 13.60 10.97
C LYS A 11 0.92 13.57 12.26
N ALA A 12 -0.34 14.04 12.22
CA ALA A 12 -1.21 14.04 13.39
C ALA A 12 -1.50 12.61 13.88
N TYR A 13 -1.74 11.68 12.95
CA TYR A 13 -1.91 10.26 13.28
C TYR A 13 -0.66 9.67 13.94
N PHE A 14 0.52 9.98 13.42
CA PHE A 14 1.79 9.55 14.01
C PHE A 14 1.99 10.07 15.43
N GLU A 15 1.70 11.36 15.70
CA GLU A 15 1.78 11.93 17.04
C GLU A 15 0.78 11.28 18.00
N ASP A 16 -0.44 11.02 17.54
CA ASP A 16 -1.45 10.29 18.33
C ASP A 16 -1.01 8.86 18.62
N THR A 17 -0.43 8.18 17.65
CA THR A 17 0.17 6.84 17.79
C THR A 17 1.19 6.80 18.92
N LYS A 18 2.12 7.76 18.95
CA LYS A 18 3.12 7.86 20.03
C LYS A 18 2.49 8.16 21.37
N LYS A 19 1.60 9.14 21.42
CA LYS A 19 0.92 9.57 22.65
C LYS A 19 0.13 8.45 23.30
N ASN A 20 -0.56 7.65 22.52
CA ASN A 20 -1.43 6.57 23.00
C ASN A 20 -0.74 5.20 22.98
N ASN A 21 0.53 5.14 22.62
CA ASN A 21 1.32 3.91 22.50
C ASN A 21 0.60 2.83 21.66
N LEU A 22 0.02 3.28 20.53
CA LEU A 22 -0.65 2.36 19.61
C LEU A 22 0.39 1.48 18.91
N LYS A 23 0.08 0.20 18.80
CA LYS A 23 0.95 -0.76 18.14
C LYS A 23 0.42 -1.09 16.75
N HIS A 24 1.29 -0.99 15.74
CA HIS A 24 1.00 -1.38 14.38
C HIS A 24 1.82 -2.62 14.03
N ILE A 25 1.18 -3.62 13.45
CA ILE A 25 1.85 -4.81 12.89
C ILE A 25 2.45 -4.46 11.54
N ALA A 26 1.73 -3.66 10.76
CA ALA A 26 2.09 -3.15 9.45
C ALA A 26 1.28 -1.90 9.12
N ALA A 27 1.72 -1.14 8.12
CA ALA A 27 0.89 -0.13 7.48
C ALA A 27 0.94 -0.33 5.95
N LEU A 28 -0.19 -0.15 5.29
CA LEU A 28 -0.32 -0.27 3.85
C LEU A 28 -1.06 0.93 3.28
N GLU A 29 -0.52 1.48 2.21
CA GLU A 29 -1.13 2.57 1.45
C GLU A 29 -1.40 2.15 0.01
N SER A 30 -2.53 2.59 -0.53
CA SER A 30 -2.92 2.43 -1.93
C SER A 30 -3.36 3.79 -2.44
N ASP A 31 -2.48 4.48 -3.16
CA ASP A 31 -2.62 5.90 -3.52
C ASP A 31 -2.55 6.17 -5.02
N ALA A 32 -2.32 5.16 -5.84
CA ALA A 32 -2.11 5.32 -7.28
C ALA A 32 -3.32 4.90 -8.14
N GLY A 33 -4.53 5.10 -7.62
CA GLY A 33 -5.78 4.83 -8.34
C GLY A 33 -6.28 3.38 -8.26
N GLY A 34 -7.42 3.13 -8.88
CA GLY A 34 -8.15 1.85 -8.83
C GLY A 34 -7.87 0.93 -10.02
N PHE A 35 -6.64 0.91 -10.53
CA PHE A 35 -6.24 0.11 -11.70
C PHE A 35 -5.84 -1.32 -11.31
N SER A 36 -5.59 -2.16 -12.32
CA SER A 36 -5.17 -3.56 -12.10
C SER A 36 -3.92 -3.67 -11.23
N PRO A 37 -3.84 -4.66 -10.33
CA PRO A 37 -2.62 -4.91 -9.56
C PRO A 37 -1.39 -5.09 -10.45
N ARG A 38 -0.24 -4.60 -10.01
CA ARG A 38 1.06 -4.84 -10.65
C ARG A 38 2.12 -5.23 -9.66
N GLY A 39 2.17 -4.59 -8.51
CA GLY A 39 3.23 -4.83 -7.55
C GLY A 39 2.93 -4.41 -6.14
N ILE A 40 3.88 -4.76 -5.29
CA ILE A 40 3.90 -4.35 -3.89
C ILE A 40 5.32 -3.89 -3.59
N ALA A 41 5.44 -2.68 -3.09
CA ALA A 41 6.67 -2.15 -2.54
C ALA A 41 6.67 -2.32 -1.02
N ILE A 42 7.81 -2.72 -0.45
CA ILE A 42 7.90 -2.98 0.99
C ILE A 42 9.12 -2.30 1.56
N ASP A 43 8.91 -1.51 2.59
CA ASP A 43 9.96 -0.93 3.41
C ASP A 43 9.95 -1.61 4.79
N THR A 44 10.92 -2.51 4.99
CA THR A 44 11.01 -3.36 6.17
C THR A 44 12.39 -4.02 6.26
N THR A 45 12.57 -4.90 7.24
CA THR A 45 13.79 -5.71 7.36
C THR A 45 13.91 -6.72 6.21
N MET A 46 15.14 -7.10 5.87
CA MET A 46 15.39 -8.10 4.82
C MET A 46 14.75 -9.47 5.13
N GLY A 47 14.63 -9.83 6.40
CA GLY A 47 13.95 -11.06 6.81
C GLY A 47 12.45 -11.04 6.49
N ALA A 48 11.78 -9.98 6.89
CA ALA A 48 10.36 -9.76 6.60
C ALA A 48 10.08 -9.67 5.09
N TYR A 49 10.92 -8.94 4.35
CA TYR A 49 10.84 -8.87 2.89
C TYR A 49 10.89 -10.25 2.23
N LYS A 50 11.90 -11.09 2.58
CA LYS A 50 12.02 -12.44 2.02
C LYS A 50 10.80 -13.30 2.32
N LYS A 51 10.20 -13.14 3.49
CA LYS A 51 8.98 -13.86 3.86
C LYS A 51 7.81 -13.44 2.98
N VAL A 52 7.57 -12.13 2.83
CA VAL A 52 6.49 -11.64 1.95
C VAL A 52 6.75 -12.03 0.48
N LEU A 53 8.01 -11.96 0.03
CA LEU A 53 8.39 -12.41 -1.32
C LEU A 53 8.04 -13.88 -1.56
N SER A 54 8.13 -14.74 -0.54
CA SER A 54 7.74 -16.15 -0.64
C SER A 54 6.26 -16.38 -0.90
N TRP A 55 5.41 -15.39 -0.64
CA TRP A 55 3.96 -15.44 -0.92
C TRP A 55 3.61 -15.01 -2.35
N LYS A 56 4.58 -14.48 -3.10
CA LYS A 56 4.34 -14.04 -4.48
C LYS A 56 3.58 -15.05 -5.34
N PRO A 57 3.89 -16.37 -5.33
CA PRO A 57 3.15 -17.35 -6.11
C PRO A 57 1.64 -17.43 -5.80
N LEU A 58 1.22 -17.03 -4.59
CA LEU A 58 -0.19 -16.94 -4.21
C LEU A 58 -0.89 -15.72 -4.82
N LEU A 59 -0.11 -14.69 -5.16
CA LEU A 59 -0.60 -13.41 -5.68
C LEU A 59 -0.46 -13.31 -7.20
N ASP A 60 0.37 -14.15 -7.83
CA ASP A 60 0.58 -14.18 -9.29
C ASP A 60 -0.74 -14.30 -10.09
N PRO A 61 -1.71 -15.16 -9.69
CA PRO A 61 -2.97 -15.25 -10.40
C PRO A 61 -3.81 -13.97 -10.39
N TYR A 62 -3.48 -13.03 -9.52
CA TYR A 62 -4.14 -11.73 -9.35
C TYR A 62 -3.33 -10.57 -9.95
N PHE A 63 -2.43 -10.87 -10.89
CA PHE A 63 -1.59 -9.91 -11.64
C PHE A 63 -0.49 -9.21 -10.84
N VAL A 64 -0.14 -9.68 -9.65
CA VAL A 64 1.03 -9.18 -8.92
C VAL A 64 2.30 -9.70 -9.58
N GLN A 65 2.93 -8.85 -10.37
CA GLN A 65 4.12 -9.20 -11.16
C GLN A 65 5.41 -9.18 -10.33
N TYR A 66 5.46 -8.31 -9.31
CA TYR A 66 6.64 -8.15 -8.47
C TYR A 66 6.29 -7.79 -7.02
N ILE A 67 7.22 -8.13 -6.15
CA ILE A 67 7.32 -7.60 -4.79
C ILE A 67 8.74 -7.05 -4.67
N LYS A 68 8.89 -5.75 -4.43
CA LYS A 68 10.20 -5.10 -4.37
C LYS A 68 10.46 -4.49 -2.99
N ILE A 69 11.75 -4.35 -2.66
CA ILE A 69 12.16 -3.64 -1.45
C ILE A 69 12.21 -2.13 -1.72
N GLY A 70 11.84 -1.35 -0.70
CA GLY A 70 11.77 0.11 -0.76
C GLY A 70 10.50 0.61 -1.44
N GLY A 71 9.99 1.70 -0.92
CA GLY A 71 8.76 2.34 -1.37
C GLY A 71 7.56 2.01 -0.48
N HIS A 72 6.84 3.04 -0.21
CA HIS A 72 5.59 3.05 0.54
C HIS A 72 4.83 4.33 0.15
N GLY A 73 3.65 4.55 0.66
CA GLY A 73 2.94 5.80 0.45
C GLY A 73 3.41 6.92 1.38
N ALA A 74 3.03 8.14 1.06
CA ALA A 74 3.45 9.34 1.79
C ALA A 74 2.74 9.46 3.16
N ASP A 75 1.49 9.06 3.24
CA ASP A 75 0.68 9.18 4.46
C ASP A 75 1.18 8.30 5.60
N ILE A 76 1.64 7.10 5.30
CA ILE A 76 2.14 6.14 6.29
C ILE A 76 3.63 6.31 6.61
N GLY A 77 4.35 7.10 5.83
CA GLY A 77 5.81 7.23 5.91
C GLY A 77 6.34 7.57 7.32
N TYR A 78 5.61 8.38 8.07
CA TYR A 78 5.97 8.74 9.45
C TYR A 78 6.10 7.53 10.40
N LEU A 79 5.38 6.44 10.12
CA LEU A 79 5.39 5.24 10.97
C LEU A 79 6.71 4.46 10.87
N ALA A 80 7.54 4.71 9.85
CA ALA A 80 8.88 4.14 9.74
C ALA A 80 9.76 4.53 10.93
N ASP A 81 9.61 5.75 11.46
CA ASP A 81 10.40 6.26 12.60
C ASP A 81 10.22 5.45 13.89
N ILE A 82 9.14 4.70 13.98
CA ILE A 82 8.85 3.80 15.12
C ILE A 82 8.95 2.32 14.74
N GLY A 83 9.55 2.02 13.58
CA GLY A 83 9.86 0.66 13.15
C GLY A 83 8.69 -0.15 12.61
N VAL A 84 7.58 0.48 12.23
CA VAL A 84 6.46 -0.19 11.59
C VAL A 84 6.84 -0.59 10.17
N PRO A 85 6.66 -1.86 9.77
CA PRO A 85 6.81 -2.26 8.37
C PRO A 85 5.80 -1.53 7.47
N LEU A 86 6.27 -0.91 6.39
CA LEU A 86 5.43 -0.15 5.47
C LEU A 86 5.29 -0.87 4.13
N MET A 87 4.12 -0.76 3.52
CA MET A 87 3.84 -1.30 2.20
C MET A 87 3.14 -0.27 1.33
N GLY A 88 3.56 -0.16 0.07
CA GLY A 88 2.86 0.55 -0.99
C GLY A 88 2.25 -0.46 -1.96
N PHE A 89 0.95 -0.38 -2.19
CA PHE A 89 0.32 -1.12 -3.26
C PHE A 89 0.53 -0.37 -4.59
N GLU A 90 1.02 -1.07 -5.60
CA GLU A 90 1.33 -0.49 -6.90
C GLU A 90 0.38 -1.06 -7.98
N PRO A 91 -0.66 -0.32 -8.38
CA PRO A 91 -1.49 -0.68 -9.52
C PRO A 91 -0.80 -0.36 -10.85
N ASP A 92 -1.47 -0.70 -11.95
CA ASP A 92 -1.02 -0.33 -13.29
C ASP A 92 -0.98 1.19 -13.48
N GLY A 93 0.20 1.73 -13.65
CA GLY A 93 0.41 3.17 -13.80
C GLY A 93 0.24 3.71 -15.22
N GLN A 94 -0.11 2.89 -16.23
CA GLN A 94 -0.15 3.33 -17.63
C GLN A 94 -1.12 4.49 -17.86
N LYS A 95 -2.25 4.50 -17.14
CA LYS A 95 -3.28 5.53 -17.26
C LYS A 95 -3.26 6.54 -16.10
N TYR A 96 -2.33 6.41 -15.17
CA TYR A 96 -2.29 7.23 -13.97
C TYR A 96 -2.29 8.73 -14.30
N PHE A 97 -1.39 9.16 -15.17
CA PHE A 97 -1.26 10.57 -15.56
C PHE A 97 -2.32 11.05 -16.58
N ASP A 98 -3.16 10.15 -17.10
CA ASP A 98 -4.31 10.55 -17.92
C ASP A 98 -5.42 11.16 -17.04
N TYR A 99 -5.47 10.77 -15.78
CA TYR A 99 -6.53 11.18 -14.83
C TYR A 99 -6.01 11.99 -13.65
N HIS A 100 -4.82 11.64 -13.13
CA HIS A 100 -4.25 12.24 -11.93
C HIS A 100 -4.24 13.76 -11.98
N HIS A 101 -4.88 14.40 -10.99
CA HIS A 101 -5.02 15.86 -10.85
C HIS A 101 -5.69 16.55 -12.06
N THR A 102 -6.56 15.86 -12.78
CA THR A 102 -7.33 16.41 -13.90
C THR A 102 -8.83 16.46 -13.59
N ALA A 103 -9.58 17.22 -14.41
CA ALA A 103 -11.04 17.24 -14.33
C ALA A 103 -11.70 15.90 -14.73
N ASP A 104 -10.94 15.03 -15.40
CA ASP A 104 -11.37 13.70 -15.81
C ASP A 104 -11.14 12.63 -14.73
N ASP A 105 -10.57 12.98 -13.57
CA ASP A 105 -10.44 12.07 -12.44
C ASP A 105 -11.79 11.91 -11.73
N THR A 106 -12.63 11.11 -12.33
CA THR A 106 -14.00 10.87 -11.92
C THR A 106 -14.28 9.38 -11.74
N PHE A 107 -15.25 9.04 -10.89
CA PHE A 107 -15.55 7.65 -10.52
C PHE A 107 -15.86 6.73 -11.71
N ASP A 108 -16.40 7.26 -12.81
CA ASP A 108 -16.69 6.49 -14.02
C ASP A 108 -15.44 5.98 -14.76
N LYS A 109 -14.26 6.50 -14.43
CA LYS A 109 -12.98 6.01 -14.95
C LYS A 109 -12.46 4.76 -14.23
N ILE A 110 -13.05 4.46 -13.07
CA ILE A 110 -12.63 3.29 -12.28
C ILE A 110 -13.32 2.03 -12.83
N ASN A 111 -12.50 1.07 -13.23
CA ASN A 111 -12.98 -0.24 -13.63
C ASN A 111 -13.28 -1.08 -12.39
N LYS A 112 -14.55 -1.50 -12.24
CA LYS A 112 -15.00 -2.29 -11.09
C LYS A 112 -14.15 -3.55 -10.88
N ARG A 113 -13.84 -4.29 -11.96
CA ARG A 113 -13.07 -5.55 -11.85
C ARG A 113 -11.63 -5.31 -11.39
N GLU A 114 -11.00 -4.26 -11.87
CA GLU A 114 -9.64 -3.89 -11.47
C GLU A 114 -9.60 -3.49 -10.00
N LEU A 115 -10.57 -2.70 -9.54
CA LEU A 115 -10.68 -2.32 -8.14
C LEU A 115 -10.93 -3.53 -7.23
N GLU A 116 -11.80 -4.47 -7.65
CA GLU A 116 -12.05 -5.72 -6.90
C GLU A 116 -10.79 -6.59 -6.80
N LEU A 117 -9.99 -6.69 -7.86
CA LEU A 117 -8.72 -7.40 -7.85
C LEU A 117 -7.72 -6.76 -6.89
N SER A 118 -7.61 -5.43 -6.92
CA SER A 118 -6.74 -4.67 -6.01
C SER A 118 -7.15 -4.87 -4.55
N ALA A 119 -8.44 -4.76 -4.25
CA ALA A 119 -8.97 -5.05 -2.92
C ALA A 119 -8.69 -6.50 -2.48
N GLY A 120 -8.82 -7.46 -3.41
CA GLY A 120 -8.51 -8.87 -3.16
C GLY A 120 -7.03 -9.11 -2.84
N VAL A 121 -6.12 -8.46 -3.54
CA VAL A 121 -4.67 -8.55 -3.28
C VAL A 121 -4.34 -7.94 -1.91
N ILE A 122 -4.85 -6.75 -1.62
CA ILE A 122 -4.63 -6.07 -0.33
C ILE A 122 -5.18 -6.92 0.82
N GLY A 123 -6.41 -7.42 0.69
CA GLY A 123 -7.01 -8.30 1.69
C GLY A 123 -6.24 -9.59 1.90
N SER A 124 -5.70 -10.18 0.83
CA SER A 124 -4.85 -11.38 0.90
C SER A 124 -3.54 -11.11 1.63
N LEU A 125 -2.90 -9.97 1.37
CA LEU A 125 -1.69 -9.56 2.10
C LEU A 125 -1.95 -9.38 3.60
N ILE A 126 -3.01 -8.67 3.95
CA ILE A 126 -3.39 -8.47 5.36
C ILE A 126 -3.63 -9.82 6.03
N TYR A 127 -4.37 -10.73 5.38
CA TYR A 127 -4.62 -12.06 5.89
C TYR A 127 -3.35 -12.89 6.07
N LEU A 128 -2.42 -12.82 5.11
CA LEU A 128 -1.14 -13.55 5.19
C LEU A 128 -0.25 -12.99 6.31
N ILE A 129 -0.19 -11.69 6.49
CA ILE A 129 0.54 -11.05 7.59
C ILE A 129 -0.06 -11.45 8.94
N ASP A 130 -1.37 -11.39 9.08
CA ASP A 130 -2.07 -11.74 10.31
C ASP A 130 -1.86 -13.21 10.70
N THR A 131 -1.96 -14.12 9.72
CA THR A 131 -1.91 -15.57 9.98
C THR A 131 -0.51 -16.17 9.99
N LYS A 132 0.42 -15.60 9.23
CA LYS A 132 1.79 -16.13 9.08
C LYS A 132 2.85 -15.30 9.82
N GLY A 133 2.50 -14.07 10.19
CA GLY A 133 3.44 -13.08 10.76
C GLY A 133 4.47 -12.59 9.74
N TRP A 134 5.36 -11.74 10.21
CA TRP A 134 6.51 -11.23 9.45
C TRP A 134 7.69 -12.19 9.47
#